data_14790c3ea717adb05eb2052cb3bb94ba
#
_entry.id   14790c3ea717adb05eb2052cb3bb94ba
#
_cell.length_a   1.000
_cell.length_b   1.000
_cell.length_c   1.000
_cell.angle_alpha   90.00
_cell.angle_beta   90.00
_cell.angle_gamma   90.00
#
_symmetry.space_group_name_H-M   'P 1'
#
loop_
_entity.id
_entity.type
_entity.pdbx_description
1 polymer ?
#
loop_
_entity_poly.entity_id
_entity_poly.type
_entity_poly.pdbx_seq_one_letter_code
_entity_poly.pdbx_strand_id
1 'polypeptide(L)'
;MKESNLHSRMKRYETSSKAFLMRRTPAIIRVDGKAFHTFTKDMEAPFDERFRNAMQQTMLKMCQNIQGCVFGYTQSDEISLVLTDYETITTDAWYDYNVQKMTSIAASMATLYFAEALRAEVDAYAIRLTAEQPAPPSQFATERSNHQSSRIQGNNEYISCMRAKMFAALFDARAFSVPKEEVCNCMIWRQQDATRNSIQSVGQYYFSQSQLNRKSLSQIQEMLWTEARVNWNDIRTEWKRGACCYRDNTDSSKAHFPWIIDKAPPVFTQNRNYIERWI
;
A
#
# COMPACT_ATOMS: atom_id res chain seq x y z
N MET A 1 32.28 -32.38 -14.94
CA MET A 1 32.44 -32.89 -13.57
C MET A 1 31.26 -33.80 -13.25
N LYS A 2 31.48 -35.06 -12.82
CA LYS A 2 30.37 -35.89 -12.32
C LYS A 2 29.86 -35.27 -11.00
N GLU A 3 28.61 -34.87 -10.93
CA GLU A 3 28.01 -34.42 -9.68
C GLU A 3 28.18 -35.51 -8.62
N SER A 4 28.62 -35.12 -7.41
CA SER A 4 28.77 -36.08 -6.32
C SER A 4 27.38 -36.61 -5.93
N ASN A 5 27.31 -37.86 -5.53
CA ASN A 5 26.05 -38.50 -5.06
C ASN A 5 25.43 -37.69 -3.87
N LEU A 6 26.26 -37.05 -3.06
CA LEU A 6 25.81 -36.17 -1.97
C LEU A 6 25.15 -34.91 -2.51
N HIS A 7 25.75 -34.23 -3.50
CA HIS A 7 25.15 -33.03 -4.10
C HIS A 7 23.78 -33.33 -4.69
N SER A 8 23.66 -34.34 -5.54
CA SER A 8 22.38 -34.72 -6.15
C SER A 8 21.32 -35.12 -5.11
N ARG A 9 21.73 -35.77 -4.00
CA ARG A 9 20.83 -36.11 -2.91
C ARG A 9 20.33 -34.87 -2.15
N MET A 10 21.21 -33.92 -1.82
CA MET A 10 20.82 -32.68 -1.14
C MET A 10 19.91 -31.81 -2.03
N LYS A 11 20.25 -31.73 -3.33
CA LYS A 11 19.38 -31.03 -4.31
C LYS A 11 17.97 -31.61 -4.39
N ARG A 12 17.79 -32.91 -4.30
CA ARG A 12 16.45 -33.55 -4.24
C ARG A 12 15.67 -33.09 -3.01
N TYR A 13 16.28 -33.02 -1.83
CA TYR A 13 15.60 -32.49 -0.64
C TYR A 13 15.21 -31.01 -0.80
N GLU A 14 16.12 -30.18 -1.30
CA GLU A 14 15.86 -28.76 -1.56
C GLU A 14 14.73 -28.55 -2.59
N THR A 15 14.66 -29.38 -3.63
CA THR A 15 13.65 -29.24 -4.69
C THR A 15 12.29 -29.81 -4.34
N SER A 16 12.18 -30.70 -3.34
CA SER A 16 10.93 -31.35 -2.97
C SER A 16 9.85 -30.38 -2.48
N SER A 17 10.23 -29.22 -1.98
CA SER A 17 9.30 -28.19 -1.47
C SER A 17 9.05 -27.05 -2.47
N LYS A 18 9.63 -27.09 -3.69
CA LYS A 18 9.44 -26.04 -4.69
C LYS A 18 8.07 -26.14 -5.32
N ALA A 19 7.35 -25.01 -5.29
CA ALA A 19 6.11 -24.82 -6.02
C ALA A 19 6.30 -23.74 -7.09
N PHE A 20 5.68 -23.93 -8.26
CA PHE A 20 5.71 -23.00 -9.38
C PHE A 20 4.28 -22.66 -9.79
N LEU A 21 4.04 -21.39 -10.18
CA LEU A 21 2.80 -21.00 -10.80
C LEU A 21 2.82 -21.38 -12.29
N MET A 22 1.62 -21.41 -12.87
CA MET A 22 1.47 -21.72 -14.30
C MET A 22 2.02 -20.57 -15.13
N ARG A 23 2.85 -20.89 -16.12
CA ARG A 23 3.34 -19.95 -17.13
C ARG A 23 2.20 -19.54 -18.07
N ARG A 24 2.30 -18.38 -18.68
CA ARG A 24 1.31 -17.81 -19.60
C ARG A 24 -0.05 -17.56 -18.96
N THR A 25 -0.07 -17.38 -17.65
CA THR A 25 -1.26 -17.06 -16.86
C THR A 25 -0.90 -15.88 -15.96
N PRO A 26 -1.80 -14.87 -15.79
CA PRO A 26 -1.54 -13.76 -14.87
C PRO A 26 -1.20 -14.26 -13.48
N ALA A 27 -0.15 -13.71 -12.89
CA ALA A 27 0.20 -13.96 -11.50
C ALA A 27 -0.10 -12.74 -10.65
N ILE A 28 -0.67 -12.95 -9.48
CA ILE A 28 -0.90 -11.93 -8.46
C ILE A 28 0.12 -12.11 -7.35
N ILE A 29 0.80 -11.03 -6.99
CA ILE A 29 1.57 -10.95 -5.75
C ILE A 29 0.80 -10.04 -4.82
N ARG A 30 0.40 -10.52 -3.64
CA ARG A 30 -0.18 -9.71 -2.59
C ARG A 30 0.76 -9.66 -1.40
N VAL A 31 1.17 -8.47 -1.06
CA VAL A 31 2.00 -8.15 0.10
C VAL A 31 1.10 -7.54 1.17
N ASP A 32 1.29 -7.94 2.43
CA ASP A 32 0.46 -7.53 3.55
C ASP A 32 1.32 -7.20 4.77
N GLY A 33 0.97 -6.15 5.47
CA GLY A 33 1.72 -5.69 6.64
C GLY A 33 1.48 -6.55 7.87
N LYS A 34 2.54 -7.11 8.45
CA LYS A 34 2.44 -7.93 9.67
C LYS A 34 2.09 -7.08 10.89
N ALA A 35 0.90 -7.33 11.48
CA ALA A 35 0.43 -6.67 12.71
C ALA A 35 0.40 -5.12 12.61
N PHE A 36 0.03 -4.58 11.46
CA PHE A 36 0.03 -3.13 11.23
C PHE A 36 -0.96 -2.37 12.10
N HIS A 37 -1.99 -2.99 12.63
CA HIS A 37 -2.84 -2.38 13.66
C HIS A 37 -2.04 -1.91 14.90
N THR A 38 -0.98 -2.63 15.27
CA THR A 38 -0.05 -2.21 16.35
C THR A 38 0.94 -1.17 15.84
N PHE A 39 1.44 -1.35 14.61
CA PHE A 39 2.39 -0.44 13.99
C PHE A 39 1.81 0.97 13.84
N THR A 40 0.55 1.09 13.42
CA THR A 40 -0.13 2.36 13.15
C THR A 40 -0.79 3.01 14.39
N LYS A 41 -0.73 2.38 15.56
CA LYS A 41 -1.46 2.80 16.76
C LYS A 41 -1.26 4.26 17.16
N ASP A 42 -0.05 4.81 16.97
CA ASP A 42 0.29 6.19 17.37
C ASP A 42 0.41 7.13 16.16
N MET A 43 -0.12 6.72 15.00
CA MET A 43 -0.20 7.54 13.81
C MET A 43 -1.45 8.44 13.83
N GLU A 44 -1.51 9.40 12.91
CA GLU A 44 -2.68 10.25 12.79
C GLU A 44 -3.93 9.46 12.42
N ALA A 45 -5.01 9.71 13.13
CA ALA A 45 -6.32 9.09 12.88
C ALA A 45 -7.28 10.08 12.21
N PRO A 46 -8.23 9.61 11.39
CA PRO A 46 -8.46 8.21 11.00
C PRO A 46 -7.47 7.71 9.95
N PHE A 47 -6.68 8.59 9.35
CA PHE A 47 -5.72 8.28 8.29
C PHE A 47 -4.44 9.10 8.46
N ASP A 48 -3.29 8.46 8.33
CA ASP A 48 -1.99 9.11 8.34
C ASP A 48 -1.45 9.31 6.92
N GLU A 49 -1.17 10.56 6.54
CA GLU A 49 -0.73 10.91 5.19
C GLU A 49 0.66 10.37 4.87
N ARG A 50 1.59 10.37 5.85
CA ARG A 50 2.97 9.87 5.67
C ARG A 50 3.00 8.37 5.47
N PHE A 51 2.20 7.65 6.26
CA PHE A 51 2.01 6.20 6.11
C PHE A 51 1.47 5.86 4.71
N ARG A 52 0.38 6.52 4.29
CA ARG A 52 -0.21 6.31 2.98
C ARG A 52 0.77 6.59 1.85
N ASN A 53 1.47 7.74 1.89
CA ASN A 53 2.46 8.10 0.88
C ASN A 53 3.58 7.07 0.83
N ALA A 54 4.05 6.58 1.98
CA ALA A 54 5.06 5.53 2.06
C ALA A 54 4.58 4.23 1.39
N MET A 55 3.33 3.80 1.62
CA MET A 55 2.76 2.64 0.94
C MET A 55 2.65 2.83 -0.58
N GLN A 56 2.24 4.01 -1.04
CA GLN A 56 2.16 4.33 -2.46
C GLN A 56 3.55 4.34 -3.13
N GLN A 57 4.57 4.90 -2.49
CA GLN A 57 5.95 4.88 -2.97
C GLN A 57 6.54 3.47 -2.97
N THR A 58 6.20 2.65 -1.96
CA THR A 58 6.57 1.24 -1.91
C THR A 58 5.99 0.48 -3.11
N MET A 59 4.70 0.64 -3.37
CA MET A 59 4.04 0.05 -4.53
C MET A 59 4.72 0.48 -5.84
N LEU A 60 5.00 1.77 -6.01
CA LEU A 60 5.68 2.30 -7.20
C LEU A 60 7.05 1.63 -7.41
N LYS A 61 7.88 1.57 -6.38
CA LYS A 61 9.19 0.92 -6.45
C LYS A 61 9.09 -0.57 -6.75
N MET A 62 8.11 -1.26 -6.18
CA MET A 62 7.86 -2.67 -6.49
C MET A 62 7.43 -2.85 -7.95
N CYS A 63 6.51 -2.06 -8.47
CA CYS A 63 6.09 -2.09 -9.88
C CYS A 63 7.26 -1.86 -10.84
N GLN A 64 8.19 -0.97 -10.49
CA GLN A 64 9.36 -0.65 -11.30
C GLN A 64 10.41 -1.78 -11.32
N ASN A 65 10.54 -2.53 -10.22
CA ASN A 65 11.64 -3.48 -10.03
C ASN A 65 11.23 -4.96 -10.12
N ILE A 66 9.94 -5.25 -10.21
CA ILE A 66 9.44 -6.62 -10.41
C ILE A 66 9.18 -6.84 -11.90
N GLN A 67 9.93 -7.76 -12.49
CA GLN A 67 9.81 -8.13 -13.91
C GLN A 67 8.40 -8.65 -14.22
N GLY A 68 7.85 -8.22 -15.35
CA GLY A 68 6.51 -8.60 -15.79
C GLY A 68 5.37 -7.92 -15.04
N CYS A 69 5.66 -6.99 -14.09
CA CYS A 69 4.61 -6.21 -13.46
C CYS A 69 3.97 -5.25 -14.47
N VAL A 70 2.65 -5.28 -14.55
CA VAL A 70 1.84 -4.45 -15.46
C VAL A 70 0.91 -3.49 -14.72
N PHE A 71 0.52 -3.84 -13.50
CA PHE A 71 -0.42 -3.06 -12.68
C PHE A 71 -0.14 -3.27 -11.19
N GLY A 72 -0.28 -2.22 -10.38
CA GLY A 72 -0.21 -2.25 -8.93
C GLY A 72 -1.43 -1.57 -8.31
N TYR A 73 -1.85 -2.07 -7.16
CA TYR A 73 -2.92 -1.49 -6.34
C TYR A 73 -2.52 -1.54 -4.87
N THR A 74 -2.70 -0.43 -4.14
CA THR A 74 -2.44 -0.38 -2.69
C THR A 74 -3.61 0.21 -1.94
N GLN A 75 -3.88 -0.36 -0.79
CA GLN A 75 -4.87 0.12 0.18
C GLN A 75 -4.44 -0.27 1.59
N SER A 76 -4.61 0.62 2.59
CA SER A 76 -4.14 0.37 3.95
C SER A 76 -2.67 -0.09 3.94
N ASP A 77 -2.36 -1.22 4.53
CA ASP A 77 -1.05 -1.87 4.60
C ASP A 77 -0.86 -2.99 3.56
N GLU A 78 -1.73 -3.05 2.55
CA GLU A 78 -1.70 -4.06 1.49
C GLU A 78 -1.27 -3.49 0.14
N ILE A 79 -0.45 -4.25 -0.59
CA ILE A 79 -0.09 -4.01 -1.99
C ILE A 79 -0.39 -5.26 -2.80
N SER A 80 -1.16 -5.11 -3.88
CA SER A 80 -1.43 -6.17 -4.85
C SER A 80 -0.81 -5.79 -6.20
N LEU A 81 -0.01 -6.70 -6.77
CA LEU A 81 0.66 -6.52 -8.06
C LEU A 81 0.16 -7.57 -9.05
N VAL A 82 -0.05 -7.17 -10.30
CA VAL A 82 -0.39 -8.05 -11.40
C VAL A 82 0.84 -8.21 -12.29
N LEU A 83 1.24 -9.46 -12.52
CA LEU A 83 2.36 -9.82 -13.38
C LEU A 83 1.85 -10.62 -14.58
N THR A 84 2.47 -10.38 -15.73
CA THR A 84 2.25 -11.17 -16.97
C THR A 84 3.59 -11.63 -17.53
N ASP A 85 3.60 -12.80 -18.20
CA ASP A 85 4.77 -13.38 -18.86
C ASP A 85 4.48 -13.79 -20.32
N TYR A 86 3.48 -13.14 -20.93
CA TYR A 86 3.00 -13.47 -22.27
C TYR A 86 2.92 -12.28 -23.23
N GLU A 87 3.62 -11.18 -22.95
CA GLU A 87 3.70 -10.03 -23.84
C GLU A 87 4.29 -10.41 -25.20
N THR A 88 5.35 -11.21 -25.18
CA THR A 88 5.96 -11.85 -26.36
C THR A 88 6.19 -13.34 -26.12
N ILE A 89 6.57 -14.09 -27.17
CA ILE A 89 6.87 -15.52 -27.04
C ILE A 89 8.11 -15.79 -26.16
N THR A 90 9.01 -14.82 -26.09
CA THR A 90 10.27 -14.89 -25.33
C THR A 90 10.20 -14.22 -23.96
N THR A 91 9.04 -13.69 -23.57
CA THR A 91 8.86 -13.05 -22.26
C THR A 91 9.06 -14.09 -21.15
N ASP A 92 10.01 -13.81 -20.24
CA ASP A 92 10.29 -14.66 -19.09
C ASP A 92 9.44 -14.26 -17.88
N ALA A 93 9.04 -15.26 -17.09
CA ALA A 93 8.39 -15.04 -15.82
C ALA A 93 9.39 -14.65 -14.73
N TRP A 94 8.99 -13.76 -13.83
CA TRP A 94 9.80 -13.37 -12.68
C TRP A 94 10.17 -14.57 -11.81
N TYR A 95 11.46 -14.88 -11.68
CA TYR A 95 11.99 -16.10 -11.04
C TYR A 95 11.36 -17.39 -11.55
N ASP A 96 11.01 -17.46 -12.83
CA ASP A 96 10.33 -18.62 -13.44
C ASP A 96 9.05 -19.01 -12.66
N TYR A 97 8.41 -18.01 -12.05
CA TYR A 97 7.22 -18.18 -11.19
C TYR A 97 7.43 -19.16 -10.02
N ASN A 98 8.66 -19.28 -9.52
CA ASN A 98 8.93 -20.01 -8.27
C ASN A 98 8.27 -19.27 -7.09
N VAL A 99 7.24 -19.86 -6.49
CA VAL A 99 6.41 -19.23 -5.44
C VAL A 99 7.24 -18.79 -4.24
N GLN A 100 8.16 -19.63 -3.78
CA GLN A 100 9.01 -19.35 -2.61
C GLN A 100 9.90 -18.13 -2.85
N LYS A 101 10.52 -18.03 -4.04
CA LYS A 101 11.33 -16.87 -4.42
C LYS A 101 10.49 -15.61 -4.58
N MET A 102 9.36 -15.71 -5.29
CA MET A 102 8.46 -14.59 -5.50
C MET A 102 8.01 -13.99 -4.17
N THR A 103 7.53 -14.81 -3.25
CA THR A 103 6.99 -14.35 -1.97
C THR A 103 8.08 -13.79 -1.04
N SER A 104 9.20 -14.47 -0.90
CA SER A 104 10.28 -14.03 -0.02
C SER A 104 10.92 -12.72 -0.49
N ILE A 105 11.20 -12.60 -1.80
CA ILE A 105 11.78 -11.39 -2.36
C ILE A 105 10.79 -10.24 -2.37
N ALA A 106 9.50 -10.45 -2.73
CA ALA A 106 8.50 -9.42 -2.68
C ALA A 106 8.31 -8.86 -1.26
N ALA A 107 8.24 -9.71 -0.24
CA ALA A 107 8.15 -9.29 1.16
C ALA A 107 9.39 -8.50 1.60
N SER A 108 10.59 -8.94 1.22
CA SER A 108 11.84 -8.23 1.51
C SER A 108 11.90 -6.87 0.83
N MET A 109 11.49 -6.78 -0.45
CA MET A 109 11.40 -5.52 -1.20
C MET A 109 10.42 -4.55 -0.54
N ALA A 110 9.22 -5.02 -0.17
CA ALA A 110 8.23 -4.20 0.50
C ALA A 110 8.74 -3.66 1.84
N THR A 111 9.36 -4.50 2.66
CA THR A 111 9.96 -4.11 3.94
C THR A 111 11.02 -3.02 3.77
N LEU A 112 11.95 -3.20 2.81
CA LEU A 112 13.00 -2.22 2.53
C LEU A 112 12.44 -0.92 1.98
N TYR A 113 11.61 -1.00 0.93
CA TYR A 113 11.09 0.19 0.25
C TYR A 113 10.14 0.99 1.14
N PHE A 114 9.37 0.32 1.98
CA PHE A 114 8.51 0.99 2.96
C PHE A 114 9.33 1.74 4.01
N ALA A 115 10.39 1.14 4.55
CA ALA A 115 11.25 1.79 5.52
C ALA A 115 11.93 3.05 4.92
N GLU A 116 12.43 2.96 3.69
CA GLU A 116 13.01 4.09 2.97
C GLU A 116 12.00 5.20 2.69
N ALA A 117 10.79 4.82 2.22
CA ALA A 117 9.74 5.77 1.87
C ALA A 117 9.19 6.47 3.13
N LEU A 118 8.93 5.71 4.21
CA LEU A 118 8.46 6.28 5.46
C LEU A 118 9.48 7.24 6.08
N ARG A 119 10.76 6.86 6.03
CA ARG A 119 11.85 7.77 6.46
C ARG A 119 11.82 9.08 5.68
N ALA A 120 11.73 9.02 4.37
CA ALA A 120 11.69 10.22 3.52
C ALA A 120 10.48 11.11 3.84
N GLU A 121 9.29 10.52 4.05
CA GLU A 121 8.08 11.25 4.42
C GLU A 121 8.20 11.92 5.80
N VAL A 122 8.75 11.22 6.79
CA VAL A 122 8.96 11.75 8.16
C VAL A 122 10.00 12.87 8.17
N ASP A 123 11.10 12.72 7.43
CA ASP A 123 12.14 13.74 7.34
C ASP A 123 11.61 14.99 6.59
N ALA A 124 10.86 14.82 5.50
CA ALA A 124 10.20 15.92 4.80
C ALA A 124 9.17 16.64 5.69
N TYR A 125 8.44 15.91 6.52
CA TYR A 125 7.50 16.47 7.49
C TYR A 125 8.24 17.29 8.56
N ALA A 126 9.34 16.77 9.11
CA ALA A 126 10.16 17.48 10.08
C ALA A 126 10.73 18.80 9.52
N ILE A 127 11.20 18.80 8.27
CA ILE A 127 11.72 20.01 7.59
C ILE A 127 10.60 21.04 7.41
N ARG A 128 9.40 20.63 6.99
CA ARG A 128 8.25 21.54 6.84
C ARG A 128 7.89 22.22 8.17
N LEU A 129 7.85 21.46 9.25
CA LEU A 129 7.54 22.02 10.58
C LEU A 129 8.58 23.04 11.05
N THR A 130 9.85 22.86 10.71
CA THR A 130 10.90 23.84 11.04
C THR A 130 10.81 25.11 10.18
N ALA A 131 10.38 24.99 8.93
CA ALA A 131 10.19 26.12 8.02
C ALA A 131 8.93 26.94 8.34
N GLU A 132 7.90 26.33 8.89
CA GLU A 132 6.63 26.97 9.28
C GLU A 132 6.70 27.63 10.68
N GLN A 133 7.82 27.56 11.42
CA GLN A 133 7.96 28.24 12.69
C GLN A 133 7.98 29.77 12.46
N PRO A 134 7.01 30.52 13.02
CA PRO A 134 7.03 31.97 12.93
C PRO A 134 8.24 32.53 13.67
N ALA A 135 8.72 33.68 13.22
CA ALA A 135 9.74 34.45 13.91
C ALA A 135 9.42 34.58 15.41
N PRO A 136 10.45 34.73 16.29
CA PRO A 136 10.25 34.75 17.74
C PRO A 136 9.16 35.77 18.11
N PRO A 137 8.29 35.49 19.07
CA PRO A 137 7.14 36.33 19.38
C PRO A 137 7.60 37.69 19.83
N SER A 138 7.05 38.75 19.24
CA SER A 138 7.11 40.08 19.82
C SER A 138 6.47 40.06 21.20
N GLN A 139 6.94 40.91 22.13
CA GLN A 139 6.65 40.92 23.58
C GLN A 139 5.18 41.02 24.01
N PHE A 140 4.19 40.78 23.13
CA PHE A 140 2.76 40.97 23.36
C PHE A 140 1.87 39.73 23.10
N ALA A 141 2.42 38.51 23.07
CA ALA A 141 1.65 37.32 22.68
C ALA A 141 1.58 36.25 23.79
N THR A 142 0.84 36.49 24.88
CA THR A 142 0.75 35.55 26.02
C THR A 142 -0.29 34.46 25.87
N GLU A 143 -1.33 34.58 25.05
CA GLU A 143 -2.38 33.54 24.92
C GLU A 143 -2.22 32.60 23.71
N ARG A 144 -1.55 33.05 22.65
CA ARG A 144 -1.25 32.19 21.48
C ARG A 144 -0.08 31.21 21.72
N SER A 145 0.78 31.48 22.72
CA SER A 145 1.98 30.69 23.00
C SER A 145 1.69 29.29 23.54
N ASN A 146 0.64 29.11 24.36
CA ASN A 146 0.33 27.82 24.97
C ASN A 146 -0.19 26.79 23.95
N HIS A 147 -1.05 27.20 23.02
CA HIS A 147 -1.53 26.32 21.94
C HIS A 147 -0.43 25.97 20.92
N GLN A 148 0.48 26.88 20.68
CA GLN A 148 1.59 26.67 19.74
C GLN A 148 2.67 25.77 20.34
N SER A 149 2.99 25.95 21.63
CA SER A 149 3.95 25.10 22.36
C SER A 149 3.45 23.66 22.46
N SER A 150 2.17 23.43 22.77
CA SER A 150 1.58 22.07 22.82
C SER A 150 1.54 21.41 21.43
N ARG A 151 1.29 22.17 20.35
CA ARG A 151 1.33 21.67 18.96
C ARG A 151 2.75 21.27 18.54
N ILE A 152 3.75 22.10 18.85
CA ILE A 152 5.17 21.80 18.57
C ILE A 152 5.62 20.55 19.33
N GLN A 153 5.26 20.43 20.60
CA GLN A 153 5.57 19.25 21.40
C GLN A 153 4.94 17.99 20.82
N GLY A 154 3.66 18.02 20.48
CA GLY A 154 2.95 16.89 19.85
C GLY A 154 3.58 16.48 18.50
N ASN A 155 4.00 17.45 17.68
CA ASN A 155 4.68 17.17 16.43
C ASN A 155 6.05 16.51 16.62
N ASN A 156 6.83 16.94 17.63
CA ASN A 156 8.13 16.34 17.95
C ASN A 156 7.97 14.91 18.50
N GLU A 157 6.98 14.68 19.34
CA GLU A 157 6.63 13.35 19.84
C GLU A 157 6.22 12.41 18.70
N TYR A 158 5.39 12.90 17.77
CA TYR A 158 5.01 12.16 16.58
C TYR A 158 6.23 11.77 15.73
N ILE A 159 7.11 12.74 15.39
CA ILE A 159 8.33 12.49 14.60
C ILE A 159 9.23 11.46 15.30
N SER A 160 9.42 11.59 16.62
CA SER A 160 10.22 10.66 17.41
C SER A 160 9.63 9.24 17.36
N CYS A 161 8.31 9.13 17.53
CA CYS A 161 7.58 7.86 17.46
C CYS A 161 7.73 7.22 16.06
N MET A 162 7.53 7.99 14.99
CA MET A 162 7.65 7.51 13.63
C MET A 162 9.07 7.07 13.29
N ARG A 163 10.10 7.79 13.76
CA ARG A 163 11.49 7.40 13.59
C ARG A 163 11.83 6.11 14.33
N ALA A 164 11.29 5.89 15.49
CA ALA A 164 11.48 4.63 16.24
C ALA A 164 10.83 3.43 15.53
N LYS A 165 9.72 3.64 14.80
CA LYS A 165 8.94 2.58 14.13
C LYS A 165 9.41 2.27 12.71
N MET A 166 10.15 3.16 12.02
CA MET A 166 10.39 3.06 10.58
C MET A 166 11.06 1.74 10.12
N PHE A 167 11.84 1.10 10.98
CA PHE A 167 12.49 -0.19 10.70
C PHE A 167 11.80 -1.39 11.38
N ALA A 168 10.65 -1.18 12.02
CA ALA A 168 9.90 -2.24 12.70
C ALA A 168 8.82 -2.86 11.81
N ALA A 169 8.51 -2.23 10.67
CA ALA A 169 7.54 -2.74 9.71
C ALA A 169 8.07 -4.02 9.04
N LEU A 170 7.27 -5.06 9.05
CA LEU A 170 7.54 -6.31 8.33
C LEU A 170 6.33 -6.63 7.45
N PHE A 171 6.61 -7.22 6.29
CA PHE A 171 5.58 -7.63 5.34
C PHE A 171 5.67 -9.13 5.08
N ASP A 172 4.52 -9.78 4.91
CA ASP A 172 4.43 -11.09 4.27
C ASP A 172 3.98 -10.95 2.80
N ALA A 173 4.15 -12.02 2.02
CA ALA A 173 3.69 -12.03 0.65
C ALA A 173 3.08 -13.37 0.27
N ARG A 174 2.11 -13.30 -0.65
CA ARG A 174 1.46 -14.46 -1.28
C ARG A 174 1.56 -14.29 -2.79
N ALA A 175 1.82 -15.40 -3.49
CA ALA A 175 1.83 -15.43 -4.94
C ALA A 175 0.90 -16.53 -5.43
N PHE A 176 0.03 -16.21 -6.38
CA PHE A 176 -0.93 -17.14 -6.95
C PHE A 176 -1.31 -16.72 -8.37
N SER A 177 -1.71 -17.68 -9.21
CA SER A 177 -2.24 -17.41 -10.54
C SER A 177 -3.76 -17.36 -10.50
N VAL A 178 -4.34 -16.54 -11.38
CA VAL A 178 -5.77 -16.49 -11.65
C VAL A 178 -5.99 -16.48 -13.15
N PRO A 179 -7.11 -17.02 -13.66
CA PRO A 179 -7.50 -16.80 -15.06
C PRO A 179 -7.52 -15.31 -15.39
N LYS A 180 -7.23 -14.98 -16.65
CA LYS A 180 -7.17 -13.58 -17.11
C LYS A 180 -8.46 -12.81 -16.78
N GLU A 181 -9.60 -13.44 -16.91
CA GLU A 181 -10.94 -12.89 -16.66
C GLU A 181 -11.18 -12.60 -15.17
N GLU A 182 -10.43 -13.26 -14.28
CA GLU A 182 -10.54 -13.12 -12.83
C GLU A 182 -9.62 -12.04 -12.24
N VAL A 183 -8.67 -11.52 -12.99
CA VAL A 183 -7.75 -10.47 -12.48
C VAL A 183 -8.53 -9.24 -12.03
N CYS A 184 -9.46 -8.76 -12.87
CA CYS A 184 -10.30 -7.62 -12.51
C CYS A 184 -11.17 -7.92 -11.28
N ASN A 185 -11.74 -9.13 -11.17
CA ASN A 185 -12.52 -9.54 -10.02
C ASN A 185 -11.67 -9.59 -8.73
N CYS A 186 -10.41 -10.01 -8.83
CA CYS A 186 -9.47 -9.95 -7.72
C CYS A 186 -9.25 -8.52 -7.23
N MET A 187 -9.06 -7.55 -8.13
CA MET A 187 -8.89 -6.14 -7.77
C MET A 187 -10.19 -5.52 -7.23
N ILE A 188 -11.36 -5.87 -7.78
CA ILE A 188 -12.67 -5.48 -7.24
C ILE A 188 -12.81 -5.95 -5.79
N TRP A 189 -12.50 -7.20 -5.51
CA TRP A 189 -12.52 -7.74 -4.14
C TRP A 189 -11.64 -6.93 -3.19
N ARG A 190 -10.44 -6.56 -3.61
CA ARG A 190 -9.54 -5.74 -2.78
C ARG A 190 -10.05 -4.30 -2.59
N GLN A 191 -10.66 -3.69 -3.63
CA GLN A 191 -11.23 -2.35 -3.50
C GLN A 191 -12.49 -2.33 -2.62
N GLN A 192 -13.30 -3.39 -2.64
CA GLN A 192 -14.44 -3.53 -1.71
C GLN A 192 -13.96 -3.63 -0.26
N ASP A 193 -12.86 -4.32 -0.03
CA ASP A 193 -12.24 -4.40 1.28
C ASP A 193 -11.70 -3.04 1.75
N ALA A 194 -11.01 -2.31 0.88
CA ALA A 194 -10.57 -0.94 1.11
C ALA A 194 -11.72 -0.01 1.53
N THR A 195 -12.83 -0.07 0.80
CA THR A 195 -14.04 0.71 1.10
C THR A 195 -14.60 0.39 2.47
N ARG A 196 -14.71 -0.90 2.80
CA ARG A 196 -15.18 -1.36 4.11
C ARG A 196 -14.27 -0.86 5.23
N ASN A 197 -12.98 -1.05 5.09
CA ASN A 197 -11.99 -0.64 6.09
C ASN A 197 -11.99 0.88 6.29
N SER A 198 -12.13 1.65 5.20
CA SER A 198 -12.22 3.11 5.26
C SER A 198 -13.43 3.58 6.07
N ILE A 199 -14.62 3.04 5.79
CA ILE A 199 -15.85 3.40 6.54
C ILE A 199 -15.70 3.06 8.02
N GLN A 200 -15.14 1.88 8.32
CA GLN A 200 -14.91 1.45 9.69
C GLN A 200 -13.89 2.34 10.41
N SER A 201 -12.78 2.70 9.76
CA SER A 201 -11.76 3.58 10.35
C SER A 201 -12.31 4.96 10.69
N VAL A 202 -13.09 5.55 9.79
CA VAL A 202 -13.75 6.84 10.05
C VAL A 202 -14.81 6.69 11.16
N GLY A 203 -15.57 5.60 11.15
CA GLY A 203 -16.53 5.30 12.23
C GLY A 203 -15.84 5.18 13.60
N GLN A 204 -14.75 4.44 13.69
CA GLN A 204 -13.97 4.27 14.93
C GLN A 204 -13.32 5.56 15.44
N TYR A 205 -13.08 6.52 14.56
CA TYR A 205 -12.56 7.83 14.95
C TYR A 205 -13.61 8.69 15.66
N TYR A 206 -14.88 8.60 15.24
CA TYR A 206 -15.97 9.43 15.79
C TYR A 206 -16.78 8.73 16.88
N PHE A 207 -16.84 7.40 16.87
CA PHE A 207 -17.72 6.62 17.74
C PHE A 207 -16.98 5.56 18.53
N SER A 208 -17.47 5.26 19.69
CA SER A 208 -16.94 4.18 20.54
C SER A 208 -17.24 2.79 19.95
N GLN A 209 -16.44 1.80 20.36
CA GLN A 209 -16.64 0.40 19.96
C GLN A 209 -18.06 -0.11 20.29
N SER A 210 -18.64 0.32 21.42
CA SER A 210 -20.00 -0.07 21.81
C SER A 210 -21.07 0.51 20.87
N GLN A 211 -20.89 1.73 20.38
CA GLN A 211 -21.81 2.36 19.42
C GLN A 211 -21.74 1.69 18.05
N LEU A 212 -20.55 1.24 17.65
CA LEU A 212 -20.35 0.59 16.34
C LEU A 212 -20.68 -0.91 16.35
N ASN A 213 -20.83 -1.52 17.53
CA ASN A 213 -21.10 -2.94 17.63
C ASN A 213 -22.39 -3.34 16.89
N ARG A 214 -22.30 -4.37 16.04
CA ARG A 214 -23.38 -4.90 15.18
C ARG A 214 -23.97 -3.88 14.18
N LYS A 215 -23.30 -2.78 13.90
CA LYS A 215 -23.71 -1.83 12.86
C LYS A 215 -23.23 -2.27 11.48
N SER A 216 -24.11 -2.19 10.50
CA SER A 216 -23.74 -2.34 9.09
C SER A 216 -22.96 -1.11 8.60
N LEU A 217 -22.25 -1.23 7.48
CA LEU A 217 -21.53 -0.10 6.87
C LEU A 217 -22.48 1.06 6.54
N SER A 218 -23.68 0.76 6.05
CA SER A 218 -24.69 1.79 5.76
C SER A 218 -25.15 2.53 7.03
N GLN A 219 -25.33 1.81 8.13
CA GLN A 219 -25.64 2.41 9.42
C GLN A 219 -24.51 3.28 9.96
N ILE A 220 -23.25 2.85 9.78
CA ILE A 220 -22.08 3.65 10.17
C ILE A 220 -22.03 4.95 9.34
N GLN A 221 -22.26 4.88 8.03
CA GLN A 221 -22.31 6.06 7.17
C GLN A 221 -23.46 7.01 7.56
N GLU A 222 -24.63 6.48 7.90
CA GLU A 222 -25.76 7.27 8.41
C GLU A 222 -25.41 7.97 9.72
N MET A 223 -24.81 7.28 10.68
CA MET A 223 -24.34 7.87 11.94
C MET A 223 -23.27 8.94 11.69
N LEU A 224 -22.33 8.72 10.78
CA LEU A 224 -21.33 9.73 10.40
C LEU A 224 -22.00 10.99 9.88
N TRP A 225 -23.01 10.85 9.05
CA TRP A 225 -23.76 11.99 8.50
C TRP A 225 -24.62 12.69 9.54
N THR A 226 -25.42 11.96 10.29
CA THR A 226 -26.42 12.53 11.20
C THR A 226 -25.83 13.06 12.50
N GLU A 227 -24.87 12.33 13.09
CA GLU A 227 -24.33 12.63 14.41
C GLU A 227 -22.99 13.38 14.33
N ALA A 228 -22.04 12.92 13.47
CA ALA A 228 -20.73 13.53 13.33
C ALA A 228 -20.68 14.65 12.28
N ARG A 229 -21.70 14.84 11.45
CA ARG A 229 -21.75 15.78 10.32
C ARG A 229 -20.66 15.56 9.28
N VAL A 230 -20.26 14.32 9.10
CA VAL A 230 -19.23 13.89 8.16
C VAL A 230 -19.88 13.10 7.03
N ASN A 231 -19.72 13.58 5.80
CA ASN A 231 -20.07 12.79 4.62
C ASN A 231 -18.85 11.98 4.16
N TRP A 232 -18.88 10.68 4.34
CA TRP A 232 -17.79 9.80 3.90
C TRP A 232 -17.48 9.92 2.40
N ASN A 233 -18.47 10.30 1.57
CA ASN A 233 -18.26 10.48 0.13
C ASN A 233 -17.34 11.66 -0.21
N ASP A 234 -17.20 12.65 0.68
CA ASP A 234 -16.33 13.82 0.47
C ASP A 234 -14.86 13.54 0.81
N ILE A 235 -14.56 12.39 1.42
CA ILE A 235 -13.20 11.96 1.72
C ILE A 235 -12.44 11.69 0.40
N ARG A 236 -11.16 12.06 0.34
CA ARG A 236 -10.29 11.82 -0.83
C ARG A 236 -10.35 10.36 -1.29
N THR A 237 -10.33 10.14 -2.59
CA THR A 237 -10.51 8.81 -3.20
C THR A 237 -9.49 7.80 -2.68
N GLU A 238 -8.24 8.18 -2.56
CA GLU A 238 -7.16 7.31 -2.06
C GLU A 238 -7.38 6.78 -0.63
N TRP A 239 -8.13 7.52 0.21
CA TRP A 239 -8.53 7.09 1.55
C TRP A 239 -9.72 6.11 1.53
N LYS A 240 -10.55 6.22 0.50
CA LYS A 240 -11.76 5.40 0.34
C LYS A 240 -11.52 4.11 -0.40
N ARG A 241 -10.66 4.15 -1.44
CA ARG A 241 -10.53 3.09 -2.44
C ARG A 241 -9.09 2.76 -2.81
N GLY A 242 -8.11 3.29 -2.07
CA GLY A 242 -6.71 3.06 -2.35
C GLY A 242 -6.18 3.85 -3.56
N ALA A 243 -5.00 3.45 -4.05
CA ALA A 243 -4.33 4.04 -5.20
C ALA A 243 -3.81 2.94 -6.13
N CYS A 244 -3.68 3.28 -7.42
CA CYS A 244 -3.15 2.37 -8.44
C CYS A 244 -1.80 2.85 -8.97
N CYS A 245 -1.05 1.92 -9.57
CA CYS A 245 0.20 2.21 -10.25
C CYS A 245 0.24 1.44 -11.57
N TYR A 246 0.55 2.15 -12.67
CA TYR A 246 0.65 1.58 -14.02
C TYR A 246 1.56 2.45 -14.87
N ARG A 247 1.94 1.97 -16.07
CA ARG A 247 2.73 2.75 -17.03
C ARG A 247 1.82 3.72 -17.78
N ASP A 248 2.20 4.99 -17.80
CA ASP A 248 1.47 5.99 -18.60
C ASP A 248 1.83 5.85 -20.08
N ASN A 249 0.97 5.19 -20.82
CA ASN A 249 1.09 4.99 -22.27
C ASN A 249 0.24 5.97 -23.10
N THR A 250 -0.21 7.07 -22.51
CA THR A 250 -1.05 8.07 -23.21
C THR A 250 -0.28 8.86 -24.25
N ASP A 251 1.05 8.98 -24.11
CA ASP A 251 1.92 9.68 -25.02
C ASP A 251 2.77 8.68 -25.83
N SER A 252 2.26 8.27 -26.98
CA SER A 252 2.93 7.32 -27.89
C SER A 252 4.25 7.83 -28.49
N SER A 253 4.61 9.12 -28.30
CA SER A 253 5.89 9.67 -28.77
C SER A 253 7.06 9.34 -27.83
N LYS A 254 6.79 8.85 -26.61
CA LYS A 254 7.84 8.52 -25.64
C LYS A 254 8.41 7.13 -25.89
N ALA A 255 9.73 7.05 -25.95
CA ALA A 255 10.44 5.77 -26.05
C ALA A 255 10.34 4.94 -24.77
N HIS A 256 9.95 5.54 -23.64
CA HIS A 256 9.79 4.89 -22.35
C HIS A 256 8.59 5.46 -21.61
N PHE A 257 7.67 4.59 -21.17
CA PHE A 257 6.48 4.97 -20.45
C PHE A 257 6.79 5.02 -18.93
N PRO A 258 6.68 6.19 -18.28
CA PRO A 258 6.91 6.29 -16.85
C PRO A 258 5.81 5.58 -16.06
N TRP A 259 6.18 5.01 -14.92
CA TRP A 259 5.22 4.55 -13.95
C TRP A 259 4.61 5.74 -13.21
N ILE A 260 3.30 5.76 -13.08
CA ILE A 260 2.56 6.80 -12.37
C ILE A 260 1.73 6.19 -11.24
N ILE A 261 1.49 7.00 -10.20
CA ILE A 261 0.56 6.68 -9.13
C ILE A 261 -0.75 7.44 -9.39
N ASP A 262 -1.82 6.70 -9.65
CA ASP A 262 -3.17 7.24 -9.71
C ASP A 262 -3.82 7.19 -8.32
N LYS A 263 -4.01 8.36 -7.72
CA LYS A 263 -4.63 8.54 -6.39
C LYS A 263 -6.16 8.65 -6.44
N ALA A 264 -6.73 8.62 -7.62
CA ALA A 264 -8.17 8.76 -7.84
C ALA A 264 -8.75 7.62 -8.70
N PRO A 265 -8.44 6.33 -8.41
CA PRO A 265 -8.95 5.23 -9.21
C PRO A 265 -10.49 5.22 -9.20
N PRO A 266 -11.13 4.80 -10.32
CA PRO A 266 -12.57 4.67 -10.39
C PRO A 266 -13.06 3.53 -9.47
N VAL A 267 -14.36 3.42 -9.33
CA VAL A 267 -14.99 2.21 -8.77
C VAL A 267 -14.85 1.09 -9.80
N PHE A 268 -14.08 0.06 -9.49
CA PHE A 268 -13.71 -0.99 -10.45
C PHE A 268 -14.92 -1.78 -10.97
N THR A 269 -15.97 -1.94 -10.16
CA THR A 269 -17.22 -2.57 -10.63
C THR A 269 -17.93 -1.74 -11.70
N GLN A 270 -17.71 -0.43 -11.75
CA GLN A 270 -18.31 0.49 -12.72
C GLN A 270 -17.40 0.73 -13.94
N ASN A 271 -16.11 0.46 -13.81
CA ASN A 271 -15.13 0.65 -14.89
C ASN A 271 -14.08 -0.47 -14.86
N ARG A 272 -14.46 -1.65 -15.35
CA ARG A 272 -13.59 -2.83 -15.42
C ARG A 272 -12.40 -2.61 -16.37
N ASN A 273 -12.62 -1.89 -17.49
CA ASN A 273 -11.59 -1.62 -18.49
C ASN A 273 -10.38 -0.85 -17.93
N TYR A 274 -10.57 -0.14 -16.81
CA TYR A 274 -9.47 0.52 -16.11
C TYR A 274 -8.35 -0.45 -15.70
N ILE A 275 -8.68 -1.70 -15.41
CA ILE A 275 -7.75 -2.77 -15.07
C ILE A 275 -7.49 -3.68 -16.28
N GLU A 276 -8.54 -4.10 -16.96
CA GLU A 276 -8.48 -5.11 -18.04
C GLU A 276 -7.57 -4.71 -19.20
N ARG A 277 -7.41 -3.41 -19.46
CA ARG A 277 -6.50 -2.89 -20.49
C ARG A 277 -5.02 -3.18 -20.27
N TRP A 278 -4.62 -3.61 -19.06
CA TRP A 278 -3.23 -3.91 -18.72
C TRP A 278 -2.87 -5.40 -18.78
N ILE A 279 -3.83 -6.26 -19.10
CA ILE A 279 -3.70 -7.72 -18.95
C ILE A 279 -3.70 -8.44 -20.32
#